data_37cceeca09091a3645e1f2318bad49e4
#
_entry.id   37cceeca09091a3645e1f2318bad49e4
#
_cell.length_a   1.000
_cell.length_b   1.000
_cell.length_c   1.000
_cell.angle_alpha   90.00
_cell.angle_beta   90.00
_cell.angle_gamma   90.00
#
_symmetry.space_group_name_H-M   'P 1'
#
loop_
_entity.id
_entity.type
_entity.pdbx_description
1 polymer ?
#
loop_
_entity_poly.entity_id
_entity_poly.type
_entity_poly.pdbx_seq_one_letter_code
_entity_poly.pdbx_strand_id
1 'polypeptide(L)'
;MTGGTLDRRAAMAALLRDRDDNLLVVPGLGSTTWDLAALGDNPRNFYLWGAMGGAAMIGLGLALAQPQKRVAVITGDGEMLMGVGSLATIGVQKPQNLAVIVFDNGVYGETGGQPSHTGSGVDLVPIAQASGFSTCLDLRDEQGLAGLAARLNAFAGPLFARVAINREEPPRVLPERDGIVLKRRFRAALGLEG
;
A
#
# COMPACT_ATOMS: atom_id res chain seq x y z
N MET A 1 13.72 18.19 -4.70
CA MET A 1 12.36 18.37 -4.17
C MET A 1 12.33 17.83 -2.77
N THR A 2 11.79 18.56 -1.83
CA THR A 2 11.68 18.16 -0.42
C THR A 2 10.68 17.03 -0.31
N GLY A 3 11.00 15.98 0.45
CA GLY A 3 10.02 14.95 0.86
C GLY A 3 8.79 15.59 1.48
N GLY A 4 7.69 14.84 1.61
CA GLY A 4 6.47 15.33 2.27
C GLY A 4 6.69 15.66 3.75
N THR A 5 5.70 16.25 4.37
CA THR A 5 5.73 16.63 5.80
C THR A 5 5.08 15.58 6.71
N LEU A 6 4.28 14.67 6.13
CA LEU A 6 3.56 13.66 6.90
C LEU A 6 4.51 12.62 7.51
N ASP A 7 4.38 12.36 8.81
CA ASP A 7 5.01 11.22 9.45
C ASP A 7 4.39 9.92 8.90
N ARG A 8 5.21 8.98 8.43
CA ARG A 8 4.73 7.77 7.75
C ARG A 8 3.95 6.84 8.66
N ARG A 9 4.36 6.72 9.95
CA ARG A 9 3.68 5.84 10.91
C ARG A 9 2.37 6.45 11.39
N ALA A 10 2.35 7.75 11.63
CA ALA A 10 1.13 8.49 11.93
C ALA A 10 0.16 8.44 10.73
N ALA A 11 0.68 8.54 9.50
CA ALA A 11 -0.12 8.41 8.29
C ALA A 11 -0.73 7.00 8.15
N MET A 12 0.05 5.93 8.42
CA MET A 12 -0.46 4.55 8.45
C MET A 12 -1.56 4.38 9.50
N ALA A 13 -1.36 4.92 10.70
CA ALA A 13 -2.33 4.87 11.79
C ALA A 13 -3.62 5.61 11.44
N ALA A 14 -3.51 6.82 10.87
CA ALA A 14 -4.67 7.61 10.45
C ALA A 14 -5.45 6.92 9.34
N LEU A 15 -4.75 6.33 8.36
CA LEU A 15 -5.35 5.65 7.22
C LEU A 15 -6.17 4.41 7.63
N LEU A 16 -5.72 3.68 8.65
CA LEU A 16 -6.32 2.41 9.06
C LEU A 16 -7.12 2.50 10.39
N ARG A 17 -7.31 3.70 10.94
CA ARG A 17 -8.00 3.92 12.24
C ARG A 17 -9.39 3.29 12.28
N ASP A 18 -10.17 3.52 11.24
CA ASP A 18 -11.57 3.09 11.15
C ASP A 18 -11.72 1.85 10.23
N ARG A 19 -10.64 1.08 10.09
CA ARG A 19 -10.62 -0.13 9.28
C ARG A 19 -11.66 -1.15 9.78
N ASP A 20 -12.56 -1.56 8.90
CA ASP A 20 -13.50 -2.66 9.17
C ASP A 20 -12.95 -4.04 8.78
N ASP A 21 -13.73 -5.07 9.07
CA ASP A 21 -13.39 -6.48 8.81
C ASP A 21 -13.44 -6.86 7.32
N ASN A 22 -13.85 -5.97 6.44
CA ASN A 22 -13.90 -6.19 5.01
C ASN A 22 -12.68 -5.65 4.26
N LEU A 23 -11.78 -4.94 4.95
CA LEU A 23 -10.56 -4.42 4.35
C LEU A 23 -9.38 -5.35 4.59
N LEU A 24 -8.83 -5.91 3.53
CA LEU A 24 -7.59 -6.67 3.50
C LEU A 24 -6.43 -5.72 3.18
N VAL A 25 -5.30 -5.86 3.87
CA VAL A 25 -4.14 -4.99 3.67
C VAL A 25 -2.93 -5.82 3.24
N VAL A 26 -2.31 -5.39 2.14
CA VAL A 26 -1.06 -5.96 1.63
C VAL A 26 0.00 -4.85 1.69
N PRO A 27 0.88 -4.85 2.71
CA PRO A 27 1.99 -3.90 2.73
C PRO A 27 3.07 -4.35 1.75
N GLY A 28 3.75 -3.37 1.17
CA GLY A 28 5.00 -3.60 0.45
C GLY A 28 6.16 -3.93 1.39
N LEU A 29 7.34 -4.17 0.82
CA LEU A 29 8.55 -4.44 1.59
C LEU A 29 9.04 -3.22 2.37
N GLY A 30 9.77 -3.48 3.45
CA GLY A 30 10.48 -2.45 4.21
C GLY A 30 9.55 -1.61 5.08
N SER A 31 9.64 -0.30 4.95
CA SER A 31 9.04 0.67 5.87
C SER A 31 7.52 0.53 6.03
N THR A 32 6.79 0.25 4.97
CA THR A 32 5.33 0.08 5.05
C THR A 32 4.94 -1.17 5.84
N THR A 33 5.73 -2.25 5.76
CA THR A 33 5.57 -3.44 6.61
C THR A 33 5.82 -3.14 8.08
N TRP A 34 6.92 -2.42 8.39
CA TRP A 34 7.27 -2.05 9.77
C TRP A 34 6.22 -1.14 10.41
N ASP A 35 5.71 -0.19 9.65
CA ASP A 35 4.73 0.77 10.15
C ASP A 35 3.35 0.12 10.34
N LEU A 36 2.95 -0.77 9.45
CA LEU A 36 1.71 -1.55 9.63
C LEU A 36 1.82 -2.46 10.86
N ALA A 37 2.95 -3.15 11.05
CA ALA A 37 3.19 -4.00 12.21
C ALA A 37 3.19 -3.22 13.53
N ALA A 38 3.65 -1.97 13.52
CA ALA A 38 3.67 -1.10 14.69
C ALA A 38 2.28 -0.71 15.20
N LEU A 39 1.24 -0.85 14.37
CA LEU A 39 -0.17 -0.61 14.78
C LEU A 39 -0.79 -1.81 15.51
N GLY A 40 -0.04 -2.89 15.68
CA GLY A 40 -0.54 -4.16 16.15
C GLY A 40 -0.86 -5.11 14.98
N ASP A 41 -0.75 -6.40 15.26
CA ASP A 41 -0.98 -7.40 14.22
C ASP A 41 -2.47 -7.61 13.96
N ASN A 42 -2.80 -7.90 12.71
CA ASN A 42 -4.17 -8.21 12.28
C ASN A 42 -4.13 -9.39 11.30
N PRO A 43 -4.95 -10.43 11.48
CA PRO A 43 -4.94 -11.61 10.60
C PRO A 43 -5.34 -11.30 9.16
N ARG A 44 -5.90 -10.11 8.88
CA ARG A 44 -6.21 -9.61 7.54
C ARG A 44 -5.09 -8.77 6.93
N ASN A 45 -3.89 -8.75 7.55
CA ASN A 45 -2.67 -8.22 6.96
C ASN A 45 -1.90 -9.37 6.30
N PHE A 46 -1.56 -9.22 5.02
CA PHE A 46 -0.74 -10.18 4.31
C PHE A 46 0.66 -9.59 4.07
N TYR A 47 1.56 -9.81 5.01
CA TYR A 47 2.92 -9.32 4.96
C TYR A 47 3.76 -10.05 3.91
N LEU A 48 4.56 -9.28 3.16
CA LEU A 48 5.51 -9.79 2.18
C LEU A 48 6.92 -9.72 2.75
N TRP A 49 7.69 -10.80 2.60
CA TRP A 49 9.09 -10.90 3.01
C TRP A 49 10.04 -11.04 1.81
N GLY A 50 9.55 -10.83 0.64
CA GLY A 50 10.28 -10.89 -0.62
C GLY A 50 9.44 -10.29 -1.75
N ALA A 51 9.88 -10.46 -2.98
CA ALA A 51 9.17 -10.01 -4.18
C ALA A 51 8.95 -8.48 -4.23
N MET A 52 10.01 -7.70 -4.00
CA MET A 52 9.97 -6.25 -4.19
C MET A 52 9.40 -5.90 -5.57
N GLY A 53 8.44 -4.99 -5.62
CA GLY A 53 7.65 -4.67 -6.82
C GLY A 53 6.41 -5.54 -7.03
N GLY A 54 6.21 -6.59 -6.21
CA GLY A 54 5.10 -7.55 -6.36
C GLY A 54 3.83 -7.20 -5.60
N ALA A 55 3.87 -6.27 -4.64
CA ALA A 55 2.73 -5.99 -3.75
C ALA A 55 1.46 -5.63 -4.51
N ALA A 56 1.56 -4.78 -5.54
CA ALA A 56 0.40 -4.36 -6.35
C ALA A 56 -0.24 -5.54 -7.11
N MET A 57 0.58 -6.47 -7.64
CA MET A 57 0.07 -7.67 -8.34
C MET A 57 -0.54 -8.68 -7.37
N ILE A 58 0.02 -8.83 -6.18
CA ILE A 58 -0.58 -9.66 -5.11
C ILE A 58 -1.92 -9.08 -4.70
N GLY A 59 -2.00 -7.75 -4.53
CA GLY A 59 -3.25 -7.05 -4.26
C GLY A 59 -4.29 -7.25 -5.35
N LEU A 60 -3.88 -7.19 -6.63
CA LEU A 60 -4.77 -7.47 -7.77
C LEU A 60 -5.32 -8.91 -7.70
N GLY A 61 -4.43 -9.90 -7.55
CA GLY A 61 -4.84 -11.30 -7.45
C GLY A 61 -5.83 -11.51 -6.30
N LEU A 62 -5.59 -10.89 -5.16
CA LEU A 62 -6.47 -10.95 -4.00
C LEU A 62 -7.83 -10.27 -4.26
N ALA A 63 -7.83 -9.10 -4.90
CA ALA A 63 -9.05 -8.37 -5.24
C ALA A 63 -9.95 -9.18 -6.20
N LEU A 64 -9.35 -9.83 -7.20
CA LEU A 64 -10.07 -10.70 -8.13
C LEU A 64 -10.62 -11.97 -7.45
N ALA A 65 -9.84 -12.57 -6.53
CA ALA A 65 -10.22 -13.77 -5.81
C ALA A 65 -11.26 -13.52 -4.69
N GLN A 66 -11.36 -12.28 -4.19
CA GLN A 66 -12.21 -11.87 -3.08
C GLN A 66 -13.07 -10.64 -3.46
N PRO A 67 -13.99 -10.76 -4.42
CA PRO A 67 -14.73 -9.61 -4.96
C PRO A 67 -15.62 -8.91 -3.93
N GLN A 68 -15.96 -9.57 -2.81
CA GLN A 68 -16.76 -9.02 -1.72
C GLN A 68 -15.93 -8.32 -0.64
N LYS A 69 -14.59 -8.43 -0.72
CA LYS A 69 -13.65 -7.76 0.19
C LYS A 69 -13.00 -6.58 -0.53
N ARG A 70 -12.62 -5.57 0.23
CA ARG A 70 -11.76 -4.48 -0.28
C ARG A 70 -10.31 -4.82 0.00
N VAL A 71 -9.44 -4.43 -0.91
CA VAL A 71 -8.00 -4.66 -0.82
C VAL A 71 -7.27 -3.32 -0.90
N ALA A 72 -6.49 -3.01 0.12
CA ALA A 72 -5.56 -1.90 0.11
C ALA A 72 -4.12 -2.44 0.03
N VAL A 73 -3.44 -2.11 -1.04
CA VAL A 73 -1.98 -2.25 -1.14
C VAL A 73 -1.37 -0.97 -0.61
N ILE A 74 -0.47 -1.06 0.37
CA ILE A 74 0.25 0.11 0.90
C ILE A 74 1.75 -0.15 0.69
N THR A 75 2.33 0.51 -0.31
CA THR A 75 3.70 0.27 -0.76
C THR A 75 4.54 1.54 -0.74
N GLY A 76 5.87 1.44 -0.89
CA GLY A 76 6.76 2.57 -1.08
C GLY A 76 6.91 2.95 -2.55
N ASP A 77 7.39 4.18 -2.80
CA ASP A 77 7.66 4.69 -4.16
C ASP A 77 8.68 3.84 -4.90
N GLY A 78 9.77 3.45 -4.24
CA GLY A 78 10.80 2.60 -4.84
C GLY A 78 10.30 1.22 -5.23
N GLU A 79 9.47 0.60 -4.40
CA GLU A 79 8.83 -0.68 -4.71
C GLU A 79 7.81 -0.55 -5.84
N MET A 80 6.97 0.50 -5.80
CA MET A 80 5.99 0.73 -6.88
C MET A 80 6.68 0.95 -8.22
N LEU A 81 7.80 1.66 -8.24
CA LEU A 81 8.59 1.90 -9.46
C LEU A 81 9.21 0.60 -10.01
N MET A 82 9.65 -0.33 -9.14
CA MET A 82 10.11 -1.66 -9.60
C MET A 82 8.99 -2.43 -10.29
N GLY A 83 7.77 -2.34 -9.79
CA GLY A 83 6.60 -3.01 -10.32
C GLY A 83 5.69 -2.11 -11.15
N VAL A 84 6.16 -1.00 -11.70
CA VAL A 84 5.31 0.03 -12.33
C VAL A 84 4.41 -0.50 -13.45
N GLY A 85 4.86 -1.52 -14.19
CA GLY A 85 4.06 -2.20 -15.21
C GLY A 85 2.77 -2.85 -14.67
N SER A 86 2.70 -3.13 -13.36
CA SER A 86 1.49 -3.65 -12.72
C SER A 86 0.32 -2.67 -12.80
N LEU A 87 0.58 -1.36 -12.85
CA LEU A 87 -0.47 -0.34 -13.00
C LEU A 87 -1.25 -0.53 -14.30
N ALA A 88 -0.56 -0.84 -15.41
CA ALA A 88 -1.21 -1.13 -16.68
C ALA A 88 -2.09 -2.40 -16.59
N THR A 89 -1.61 -3.45 -15.95
CA THR A 89 -2.38 -4.69 -15.74
C THR A 89 -3.63 -4.43 -14.89
N ILE A 90 -3.49 -3.67 -13.80
CA ILE A 90 -4.62 -3.29 -12.93
C ILE A 90 -5.63 -2.45 -13.71
N GLY A 91 -5.16 -1.49 -14.51
CA GLY A 91 -6.02 -0.63 -15.33
C GLY A 91 -6.82 -1.40 -16.39
N VAL A 92 -6.25 -2.48 -16.95
CA VAL A 92 -6.96 -3.39 -17.85
C VAL A 92 -8.02 -4.22 -17.12
N GLN A 93 -7.69 -4.74 -15.94
CA GLN A 93 -8.58 -5.58 -15.13
C GLN A 93 -9.70 -4.79 -14.44
N LYS A 94 -9.50 -3.51 -14.16
CA LYS A 94 -10.45 -2.58 -13.54
C LYS A 94 -11.14 -3.14 -12.29
N PRO A 95 -10.39 -3.69 -11.31
CA PRO A 95 -11.00 -4.22 -10.09
C PRO A 95 -11.67 -3.10 -9.30
N GLN A 96 -12.95 -3.27 -8.95
CA GLN A 96 -13.72 -2.25 -8.25
C GLN A 96 -13.36 -2.14 -6.76
N ASN A 97 -12.62 -3.11 -6.24
CA ASN A 97 -12.31 -3.29 -4.82
C ASN A 97 -10.81 -3.20 -4.50
N LEU A 98 -9.99 -2.61 -5.37
CA LEU A 98 -8.56 -2.44 -5.17
C LEU A 98 -8.15 -0.97 -5.05
N ALA A 99 -7.45 -0.64 -3.97
CA ALA A 99 -6.73 0.61 -3.79
C ALA A 99 -5.21 0.33 -3.74
N VAL A 100 -4.41 1.10 -4.49
CA VAL A 100 -2.95 1.11 -4.43
C VAL A 100 -2.51 2.45 -3.85
N ILE A 101 -1.88 2.41 -2.68
CA ILE A 101 -1.48 3.58 -1.91
C ILE A 101 0.04 3.56 -1.80
N VAL A 102 0.68 4.61 -2.30
CA VAL A 102 2.13 4.75 -2.34
C VAL A 102 2.58 5.77 -1.32
N PHE A 103 3.30 5.33 -0.29
CA PHE A 103 4.00 6.20 0.64
C PHE A 103 5.32 6.62 0.00
N ASP A 104 5.40 7.87 -0.42
CA ASP A 104 6.49 8.42 -1.22
C ASP A 104 7.36 9.36 -0.38
N ASN A 105 8.56 8.90 -0.03
CA ASN A 105 9.61 9.71 0.61
C ASN A 105 10.72 10.15 -0.36
N GLY A 106 10.66 9.73 -1.61
CA GLY A 106 11.63 10.06 -2.66
C GLY A 106 12.98 9.38 -2.52
N VAL A 107 13.11 8.30 -1.69
CA VAL A 107 14.38 7.60 -1.46
C VAL A 107 14.18 6.09 -1.26
N TYR A 108 15.26 5.33 -1.52
CA TYR A 108 15.36 3.90 -1.17
C TYR A 108 15.91 3.76 0.25
N GLY A 109 15.06 3.85 1.27
CA GLY A 109 15.46 3.86 2.69
C GLY A 109 16.19 2.58 3.13
N GLU A 110 15.77 1.41 2.65
CA GLU A 110 16.33 0.12 3.08
C GLU A 110 17.75 -0.16 2.54
N THR A 111 18.21 0.59 1.53
CA THR A 111 19.50 0.36 0.84
C THR A 111 20.48 1.52 0.96
N GLY A 112 20.19 2.51 1.81
CA GLY A 112 21.11 3.61 2.11
C GLY A 112 20.64 5.00 1.69
N GLY A 113 19.34 5.20 1.45
CA GLY A 113 18.75 6.53 1.24
C GLY A 113 19.04 7.17 -0.12
N GLN A 114 19.41 6.38 -1.12
CA GLN A 114 19.61 6.88 -2.48
C GLN A 114 18.32 7.48 -3.02
N PRO A 115 18.37 8.57 -3.81
CA PRO A 115 17.18 9.12 -4.44
C PRO A 115 16.46 8.06 -5.29
N SER A 116 15.16 7.93 -5.09
CA SER A 116 14.31 7.16 -6.00
C SER A 116 13.99 7.98 -7.24
N HIS A 117 13.30 7.38 -8.21
CA HIS A 117 12.90 8.11 -9.41
C HIS A 117 11.89 9.22 -9.10
N THR A 118 11.00 9.02 -8.08
CA THR A 118 10.10 10.10 -7.62
C THR A 118 10.89 11.26 -7.00
N GLY A 119 11.93 10.95 -6.23
CA GLY A 119 12.89 11.94 -5.74
C GLY A 119 13.63 12.70 -6.86
N SER A 120 13.67 12.14 -8.06
CA SER A 120 14.30 12.72 -9.28
C SER A 120 13.27 13.28 -10.28
N GLY A 121 11.98 13.36 -9.91
CA GLY A 121 10.95 14.04 -10.70
C GLY A 121 9.98 13.15 -11.45
N VAL A 122 10.06 11.84 -11.35
CA VAL A 122 9.02 10.94 -11.88
C VAL A 122 7.76 11.08 -11.02
N ASP A 123 6.61 11.26 -11.66
CA ASP A 123 5.32 11.37 -11.00
C ASP A 123 4.48 10.11 -11.27
N LEU A 124 4.17 9.38 -10.20
CA LEU A 124 3.39 8.15 -10.27
C LEU A 124 1.89 8.39 -10.52
N VAL A 125 1.37 9.57 -10.18
CA VAL A 125 -0.06 9.88 -10.34
C VAL A 125 -0.46 9.93 -11.80
N PRO A 126 0.22 10.68 -12.70
CA PRO A 126 -0.05 10.64 -14.13
C PRO A 126 0.15 9.26 -14.75
N ILE A 127 1.12 8.46 -14.26
CA ILE A 127 1.35 7.09 -14.75
C ILE A 127 0.13 6.21 -14.43
N ALA A 128 -0.41 6.30 -13.21
CA ALA A 128 -1.62 5.57 -12.83
C ALA A 128 -2.85 6.03 -13.64
N GLN A 129 -3.00 7.35 -13.85
CA GLN A 129 -4.06 7.91 -14.70
C GLN A 129 -4.00 7.36 -16.13
N ALA A 130 -2.82 7.42 -16.76
CA ALA A 130 -2.59 6.89 -18.10
C ALA A 130 -2.78 5.37 -18.18
N SER A 131 -2.60 4.66 -17.07
CA SER A 131 -2.84 3.22 -16.95
C SER A 131 -4.33 2.86 -16.79
N GLY A 132 -5.23 3.83 -16.59
CA GLY A 132 -6.67 3.59 -16.53
C GLY A 132 -7.27 3.47 -15.12
N PHE A 133 -6.58 3.95 -14.09
CA PHE A 133 -7.17 4.08 -12.75
C PHE A 133 -8.28 5.14 -12.76
N SER A 134 -9.44 4.79 -12.19
CA SER A 134 -10.63 5.66 -12.17
C SER A 134 -10.50 6.82 -11.19
N THR A 135 -9.73 6.64 -10.13
CA THR A 135 -9.46 7.65 -9.11
C THR A 135 -7.97 7.71 -8.82
N CYS A 136 -7.36 8.88 -9.00
CA CYS A 136 -5.96 9.12 -8.71
C CYS A 136 -5.82 10.36 -7.82
N LEU A 137 -5.12 10.21 -6.68
CA LEU A 137 -4.96 11.24 -5.66
C LEU A 137 -3.48 11.53 -5.40
N ASP A 138 -3.12 12.80 -5.23
CA ASP A 138 -1.80 13.24 -4.74
C ASP A 138 -2.02 13.94 -3.39
N LEU A 139 -1.63 13.30 -2.31
CA LEU A 139 -1.92 13.71 -0.94
C LEU A 139 -0.63 14.17 -0.26
N ARG A 140 -0.69 15.37 0.33
CA ARG A 140 0.49 16.04 0.92
C ARG A 140 0.27 16.53 2.34
N ASP A 141 -0.96 16.40 2.86
CA ASP A 141 -1.38 16.90 4.15
C ASP A 141 -2.36 15.94 4.87
N GLU A 142 -2.63 16.24 6.12
CA GLU A 142 -3.52 15.43 6.97
C GLU A 142 -4.98 15.46 6.49
N GLN A 143 -5.43 16.54 5.88
CA GLN A 143 -6.81 16.67 5.38
C GLN A 143 -7.02 15.72 4.20
N GLY A 144 -6.10 15.68 3.25
CA GLY A 144 -6.13 14.73 2.13
C GLY A 144 -6.07 13.29 2.61
N LEU A 145 -5.19 13.00 3.59
CA LEU A 145 -5.07 11.68 4.18
C LEU A 145 -6.37 11.23 4.88
N ALA A 146 -7.01 12.11 5.64
CA ALA A 146 -8.29 11.83 6.28
C ALA A 146 -9.39 11.55 5.23
N GLY A 147 -9.39 12.29 4.12
CA GLY A 147 -10.28 12.04 2.99
C GLY A 147 -10.07 10.66 2.35
N LEU A 148 -8.82 10.20 2.22
CA LEU A 148 -8.51 8.86 1.74
C LEU A 148 -8.97 7.79 2.75
N ALA A 149 -8.68 7.97 4.05
CA ALA A 149 -9.08 7.05 5.10
C ALA A 149 -10.60 6.81 5.11
N ALA A 150 -11.39 7.88 5.02
CA ALA A 150 -12.85 7.79 4.92
C ALA A 150 -13.30 6.99 3.68
N ARG A 151 -12.57 7.09 2.56
CA ARG A 151 -12.88 6.35 1.33
C ARG A 151 -12.56 4.86 1.43
N LEU A 152 -11.55 4.45 2.21
CA LEU A 152 -11.12 3.03 2.26
C LEU A 152 -12.22 2.06 2.69
N ASN A 153 -13.24 2.56 3.39
CA ASN A 153 -14.39 1.73 3.79
C ASN A 153 -15.53 1.69 2.75
N ALA A 154 -15.46 2.49 1.68
CA ALA A 154 -16.52 2.55 0.67
C ALA A 154 -16.02 3.16 -0.67
N PHE A 155 -14.95 2.61 -1.26
CA PHE A 155 -14.48 3.09 -2.56
C PHE A 155 -14.93 2.19 -3.73
N ALA A 156 -15.02 2.78 -4.91
CA ALA A 156 -15.08 2.07 -6.18
C ALA A 156 -13.74 2.30 -6.91
N GLY A 157 -13.05 1.20 -7.24
CA GLY A 157 -11.72 1.24 -7.82
C GLY A 157 -11.66 1.05 -9.33
N PRO A 158 -10.46 0.87 -9.86
CA PRO A 158 -9.20 0.92 -9.12
C PRO A 158 -8.86 2.34 -8.65
N LEU A 159 -8.45 2.46 -7.39
CA LEU A 159 -8.01 3.72 -6.80
C LEU A 159 -6.49 3.71 -6.67
N PHE A 160 -5.84 4.81 -7.05
CA PHE A 160 -4.45 5.09 -6.81
C PHE A 160 -4.30 6.31 -5.90
N ALA A 161 -3.44 6.26 -4.90
CA ALA A 161 -3.11 7.41 -4.09
C ALA A 161 -1.60 7.47 -3.83
N ARG A 162 -0.98 8.62 -4.09
CA ARG A 162 0.34 8.96 -3.62
C ARG A 162 0.21 9.76 -2.34
N VAL A 163 0.90 9.35 -1.29
CA VAL A 163 0.98 10.05 0.01
C VAL A 163 2.42 10.51 0.20
N ALA A 164 2.65 11.81 0.14
CA ALA A 164 3.97 12.39 0.34
C ALA A 164 4.34 12.37 1.83
N ILE A 165 5.29 11.54 2.21
CA ILE A 165 5.77 11.35 3.58
C ILE A 165 7.17 11.93 3.78
N ASN A 166 7.53 12.21 5.04
CA ASN A 166 8.88 12.61 5.40
C ASN A 166 9.87 11.42 5.32
N ARG A 167 11.15 11.68 5.59
CA ARG A 167 12.24 10.69 5.52
C ARG A 167 12.65 10.16 6.89
N GLU A 168 11.85 10.38 7.93
CA GLU A 168 12.15 9.86 9.25
C GLU A 168 12.11 8.33 9.27
N GLU A 169 12.99 7.74 10.06
CA GLU A 169 13.09 6.28 10.20
C GLU A 169 12.76 5.86 11.64
N PRO A 170 11.48 5.68 11.97
CA PRO A 170 11.09 5.17 13.27
C PRO A 170 11.62 3.73 13.47
N PRO A 171 11.79 3.27 14.73
CA PRO A 171 12.27 1.92 15.03
C PRO A 171 11.46 0.85 14.30
N ARG A 172 12.13 -0.14 13.74
CA ARG A 172 11.50 -1.24 13.01
C ARG A 172 10.70 -2.14 13.95
N VAL A 173 9.47 -2.44 13.59
CA VAL A 173 8.63 -3.45 14.25
C VAL A 173 8.42 -4.59 13.26
N LEU A 174 8.93 -5.77 13.62
CA LEU A 174 8.91 -6.93 12.74
C LEU A 174 7.60 -7.72 12.96
N PRO A 175 6.80 -7.95 11.91
CA PRO A 175 5.67 -8.88 11.98
C PRO A 175 6.15 -10.34 11.95
N GLU A 176 5.19 -11.27 12.01
CA GLU A 176 5.44 -12.70 11.78
C GLU A 176 6.23 -12.91 10.47
N ARG A 177 7.22 -13.80 10.52
CA ARG A 177 8.16 -14.06 9.41
C ARG A 177 7.94 -15.41 8.74
N ASP A 178 7.26 -16.33 9.41
CA ASP A 178 6.93 -17.63 8.83
C ASP A 178 5.81 -17.50 7.80
N GLY A 179 6.14 -17.69 6.53
CA GLY A 179 5.18 -17.60 5.43
C GLY A 179 4.05 -18.64 5.49
N ILE A 180 4.28 -19.79 6.14
CA ILE A 180 3.24 -20.81 6.34
C ILE A 180 2.23 -20.31 7.37
N VAL A 181 2.71 -19.73 8.47
CA VAL A 181 1.87 -19.13 9.51
C VAL A 181 1.07 -17.98 8.93
N LEU A 182 1.72 -17.06 8.21
CA LEU A 182 1.07 -15.92 7.55
C LEU A 182 -0.04 -16.38 6.60
N LYS A 183 0.27 -17.33 5.72
CA LYS A 183 -0.71 -17.88 4.76
C LYS A 183 -1.91 -18.52 5.46
N ARG A 184 -1.66 -19.36 6.47
CA ARG A 184 -2.73 -20.10 7.17
C ARG A 184 -3.66 -19.15 7.91
N ARG A 185 -3.13 -18.21 8.70
CA ARG A 185 -3.96 -17.27 9.45
C ARG A 185 -4.74 -16.32 8.54
N PHE A 186 -4.11 -15.86 7.41
CA PHE A 186 -4.80 -15.01 6.45
C PHE A 186 -5.95 -15.76 5.75
N ARG A 187 -5.74 -17.04 5.35
CA ARG A 187 -6.80 -17.89 4.81
C ARG A 187 -7.92 -18.14 5.81
N ALA A 188 -7.59 -18.42 7.06
CA ALA A 188 -8.57 -18.60 8.14
C ALA A 188 -9.41 -17.32 8.35
N ALA A 189 -8.78 -16.13 8.31
CA ALA A 189 -9.49 -14.85 8.40
C ALA A 189 -10.45 -14.58 7.23
N LEU A 190 -10.27 -15.29 6.11
CA LEU A 190 -11.17 -15.27 4.95
C LEU A 190 -12.21 -16.40 4.96
N GLY A 191 -12.24 -17.25 6.01
CA GLY A 191 -13.11 -18.42 6.06
C GLY A 191 -12.67 -19.54 5.13
N LEU A 192 -11.43 -19.55 4.66
CA LEU A 192 -10.86 -20.55 3.76
C LEU A 192 -10.04 -21.55 4.59
N GLU A 193 -10.71 -22.49 5.24
CA GLU A 193 -10.07 -23.61 5.92
C GLU A 193 -9.50 -24.60 4.90
N GLY A 194 -8.30 -25.13 5.19
CA GLY A 194 -7.61 -26.13 4.38
C GLY A 194 -6.11 -26.11 4.61
#